data_f34ecb9a6b9d4556a240861bba403b6d
#
_entry.id   f34ecb9a6b9d4556a240861bba403b6d
#
_cell.length_a   1.000
_cell.length_b   1.000
_cell.length_c   1.000
_cell.angle_alpha   90.00
_cell.angle_beta   90.00
_cell.angle_gamma   90.00
#
_symmetry.space_group_name_H-M   'P 1'
#
loop_
_entity.id
_entity.type
_entity.pdbx_description
1 polymer ?
#
loop_
_entity_poly.entity_id
_entity_poly.type
_entity_poly.pdbx_seq_one_letter_code
_entity_poly.pdbx_strand_id
1 'polypeptide(L)'
;MPIPTQEYLGTSLLKESFYEPNTLKTVWGEQWGCSNYIGQIKKVLLHRPGIELALLRQMTYEEEVDAQVLRDKDGKIISYLQGEKHINEELLQYQHDQLRKTLELYGAEVVDVDFASPLHTKMVYTRDIGLVVPSGVILTRFALAMRQGEEKTAYQTFAKLGIPILASIQGDGFIEGGSFAMLDSKTAIIGRSVRVNQAGIDQLRQILAWQNIDLIVVDVPNDRIHLDEMFVMVDYKTALIEPGRLPYWFLTELRSRGLKLIYTDPSDPERVANCLAVSPGKVLIAVDAHRTMESLVDHGIEVIPIEVTEIRKLGGGIHCSTLPLMREDI
;
A
#
# COMPACT_ATOMS: atom_id res chain seq x y z
N MET A 1 42.13 -32.95 -18.37
CA MET A 1 41.31 -32.47 -17.25
C MET A 1 39.93 -33.10 -17.38
N PRO A 2 39.27 -33.53 -16.31
CA PRO A 2 37.89 -33.99 -16.43
C PRO A 2 37.04 -32.84 -16.88
N ILE A 3 36.12 -33.09 -17.82
CA ILE A 3 35.12 -32.11 -18.24
C ILE A 3 34.24 -31.75 -17.01
N PRO A 4 34.04 -30.47 -16.72
CA PRO A 4 33.17 -30.09 -15.61
C PRO A 4 31.80 -30.79 -15.74
N THR A 5 31.30 -31.37 -14.66
CA THR A 5 30.05 -32.14 -14.65
C THR A 5 28.89 -31.37 -15.26
N GLN A 6 28.85 -30.08 -15.05
CA GLN A 6 27.84 -29.18 -15.61
C GLN A 6 27.85 -29.13 -17.15
N GLU A 7 29.04 -29.06 -17.77
CA GLU A 7 29.16 -29.12 -19.24
C GLU A 7 28.82 -30.52 -19.78
N TYR A 8 29.27 -31.55 -19.09
CA TYR A 8 29.02 -32.93 -19.48
C TYR A 8 27.55 -33.32 -19.44
N LEU A 9 26.82 -32.85 -18.41
CA LEU A 9 25.40 -33.13 -18.24
C LEU A 9 24.49 -32.18 -19.04
N GLY A 10 25.08 -31.26 -19.82
CA GLY A 10 24.31 -30.28 -20.59
C GLY A 10 23.57 -29.23 -19.74
N THR A 11 23.92 -29.10 -18.45
CA THR A 11 23.33 -28.07 -17.58
C THR A 11 24.00 -26.75 -17.90
N SER A 12 23.27 -25.86 -18.55
CA SER A 12 23.72 -24.48 -18.76
C SER A 12 23.57 -23.68 -17.47
N LEU A 13 24.51 -22.76 -17.22
CA LEU A 13 24.32 -21.72 -16.24
C LEU A 13 23.12 -20.86 -16.68
N LEU A 14 22.26 -20.50 -15.73
CA LEU A 14 21.19 -19.56 -15.98
C LEU A 14 21.78 -18.23 -16.48
N LYS A 15 21.35 -17.78 -17.65
CA LYS A 15 21.73 -16.52 -18.24
C LYS A 15 20.66 -15.46 -18.06
N GLU A 16 19.42 -15.91 -17.81
CA GLU A 16 18.27 -15.06 -17.60
C GLU A 16 18.33 -14.43 -16.21
N SER A 17 17.88 -13.18 -16.13
CA SER A 17 17.68 -12.49 -14.85
C SER A 17 16.59 -13.19 -14.03
N PHE A 18 16.71 -13.17 -12.69
CA PHE A 18 15.63 -13.56 -11.77
C PHE A 18 14.30 -12.83 -12.11
N TYR A 19 14.39 -11.62 -12.63
CA TYR A 19 13.24 -10.76 -12.96
C TYR A 19 12.62 -11.07 -14.32
N GLU A 20 13.12 -12.07 -15.04
CA GLU A 20 12.54 -12.48 -16.32
C GLU A 20 11.14 -13.08 -16.11
N PRO A 21 10.09 -12.55 -16.77
CA PRO A 21 8.70 -12.97 -16.54
C PRO A 21 8.46 -14.48 -16.72
N ASN A 22 9.09 -15.10 -17.71
CA ASN A 22 8.98 -16.54 -17.95
C ASN A 22 9.61 -17.34 -16.81
N THR A 23 10.74 -16.89 -16.27
CA THR A 23 11.40 -17.53 -15.14
C THR A 23 10.51 -17.43 -13.89
N LEU A 24 9.93 -16.27 -13.62
CA LEU A 24 8.99 -16.09 -12.52
C LEU A 24 7.81 -17.04 -12.62
N LYS A 25 7.15 -17.06 -13.77
CA LYS A 25 5.99 -17.93 -13.98
C LYS A 25 6.34 -19.42 -13.85
N THR A 26 7.50 -19.84 -14.35
CA THR A 26 7.93 -21.23 -14.31
C THR A 26 8.34 -21.68 -12.90
N VAL A 27 9.04 -20.82 -12.15
CA VAL A 27 9.62 -21.18 -10.85
C VAL A 27 8.67 -20.83 -9.69
N TRP A 28 7.96 -19.68 -9.79
CA TRP A 28 7.12 -19.16 -8.74
C TRP A 28 5.61 -19.27 -9.02
N GLY A 29 5.25 -19.94 -10.14
CA GLY A 29 3.87 -20.24 -10.52
C GLY A 29 3.10 -19.09 -11.15
N GLU A 30 3.45 -17.84 -10.85
CA GLU A 30 2.79 -16.64 -11.35
C GLU A 30 3.80 -15.53 -11.67
N GLN A 31 3.38 -14.55 -12.44
CA GLN A 31 4.16 -13.34 -12.71
C GLN A 31 3.90 -12.31 -11.61
N TRP A 32 4.48 -12.58 -10.43
CA TRP A 32 4.31 -11.75 -9.26
C TRP A 32 4.85 -10.35 -9.42
N GLY A 33 4.21 -9.39 -8.74
CA GLY A 33 4.67 -8.03 -8.61
C GLY A 33 3.87 -7.02 -9.43
N CYS A 34 4.26 -5.76 -9.28
CA CYS A 34 3.65 -4.62 -9.96
C CYS A 34 4.74 -3.72 -10.54
N SER A 35 4.74 -3.53 -11.88
CA SER A 35 5.60 -2.57 -12.59
C SER A 35 5.00 -1.17 -12.64
N ASN A 36 3.75 -1.01 -12.20
CA ASN A 36 2.97 0.22 -12.19
C ASN A 36 1.86 0.14 -11.14
N TYR A 37 1.19 1.26 -10.85
CA TYR A 37 0.10 1.31 -9.86
C TYR A 37 -1.29 1.57 -10.46
N ILE A 38 -1.43 1.46 -11.78
CA ILE A 38 -2.70 1.72 -12.48
C ILE A 38 -3.19 0.56 -13.35
N GLY A 39 -2.32 -0.37 -13.75
CA GLY A 39 -2.72 -1.56 -14.52
C GLY A 39 -3.85 -2.33 -13.83
N GLN A 40 -4.65 -3.04 -14.61
CA GLN A 40 -5.73 -3.89 -14.08
C GLN A 40 -5.22 -4.74 -12.91
N ILE A 41 -5.88 -4.65 -11.76
CA ILE A 41 -5.56 -5.50 -10.60
C ILE A 41 -5.92 -6.93 -10.96
N LYS A 42 -4.93 -7.83 -10.87
CA LYS A 42 -5.13 -9.28 -11.06
C LYS A 42 -5.28 -9.99 -9.72
N LYS A 43 -4.49 -9.59 -8.72
CA LYS A 43 -4.53 -10.18 -7.38
C LYS A 43 -4.30 -9.10 -6.32
N VAL A 44 -5.08 -9.12 -5.25
CA VAL A 44 -5.01 -8.12 -4.17
C VAL A 44 -5.14 -8.78 -2.81
N LEU A 45 -4.30 -8.36 -1.87
CA LEU A 45 -4.33 -8.81 -0.47
C LEU A 45 -5.20 -7.88 0.36
N LEU A 46 -6.11 -8.48 1.12
CA LEU A 46 -6.97 -7.80 2.09
C LEU A 46 -6.83 -8.44 3.47
N HIS A 47 -7.30 -7.74 4.49
CA HIS A 47 -7.56 -8.29 5.82
C HIS A 47 -8.93 -7.85 6.31
N ARG A 48 -9.86 -8.78 6.42
CA ARG A 48 -11.18 -8.50 6.99
C ARG A 48 -11.06 -8.29 8.49
N PRO A 49 -11.48 -7.13 9.04
CA PRO A 49 -11.44 -6.89 10.48
C PRO A 49 -12.16 -7.98 11.26
N GLY A 50 -11.50 -8.53 12.29
CA GLY A 50 -12.03 -9.67 13.01
C GLY A 50 -11.51 -9.80 14.45
N ILE A 51 -10.52 -10.65 14.65
CA ILE A 51 -10.02 -11.03 15.99
C ILE A 51 -9.47 -9.83 16.78
N GLU A 52 -8.89 -8.83 16.11
CA GLU A 52 -8.32 -7.61 16.71
C GLU A 52 -9.38 -6.63 17.23
N LEU A 53 -10.64 -6.74 16.78
CA LEU A 53 -11.75 -5.91 17.26
C LEU A 53 -11.96 -6.04 18.75
N ALA A 54 -11.65 -7.21 19.33
CA ALA A 54 -11.72 -7.43 20.77
C ALA A 54 -10.82 -6.47 21.56
N LEU A 55 -9.69 -6.04 21.01
CA LEU A 55 -8.83 -5.04 21.64
C LEU A 55 -9.34 -3.62 21.45
N LEU A 56 -9.94 -3.31 20.29
CA LEU A 56 -10.53 -1.99 20.05
C LEU A 56 -11.66 -1.68 21.05
N ARG A 57 -12.46 -2.69 21.47
CA ARG A 57 -13.50 -2.54 22.49
C ARG A 57 -12.96 -2.19 23.88
N GLN A 58 -11.68 -2.45 24.15
CA GLN A 58 -11.04 -2.20 25.44
C GLN A 58 -10.40 -0.82 25.52
N MET A 59 -10.38 -0.07 24.40
CA MET A 59 -9.84 1.27 24.37
C MET A 59 -10.73 2.24 25.15
N THR A 60 -10.09 3.16 25.86
CA THR A 60 -10.76 4.26 26.58
C THR A 60 -10.30 5.60 26.01
N TYR A 61 -11.22 6.54 25.92
CA TYR A 61 -10.89 7.89 25.48
C TYR A 61 -10.19 8.67 26.60
N GLU A 62 -9.07 9.28 26.26
CA GLU A 62 -8.29 10.16 27.12
C GLU A 62 -8.23 11.55 26.51
N GLU A 63 -8.86 12.54 27.15
CA GLU A 63 -8.97 13.92 26.67
C GLU A 63 -7.61 14.61 26.54
N GLU A 64 -6.66 14.30 27.45
CA GLU A 64 -5.32 14.91 27.45
C GLU A 64 -4.52 14.67 26.15
N VAL A 65 -4.78 13.54 25.48
CA VAL A 65 -4.10 13.14 24.23
C VAL A 65 -5.04 13.15 23.03
N ASP A 66 -6.30 13.53 23.22
CA ASP A 66 -7.36 13.46 22.21
C ASP A 66 -7.35 12.13 21.43
N ALA A 67 -7.35 11.03 22.17
CA ALA A 67 -7.30 9.70 21.58
C ALA A 67 -7.97 8.64 22.46
N GLN A 68 -8.56 7.64 21.81
CA GLN A 68 -8.86 6.38 22.49
C GLN A 68 -7.58 5.56 22.56
N VAL A 69 -7.21 5.11 23.74
CA VAL A 69 -5.96 4.38 23.97
C VAL A 69 -6.21 3.02 24.61
N LEU A 70 -5.34 2.08 24.30
CA LEU A 70 -5.20 0.83 25.00
C LEU A 70 -3.84 0.83 25.72
N ARG A 71 -3.85 0.58 27.02
CA ARG A 71 -2.62 0.51 27.83
C ARG A 71 -2.33 -0.94 28.25
N ASP A 72 -1.06 -1.26 28.36
CA ASP A 72 -0.63 -2.51 29.00
C ASP A 72 -0.71 -2.40 30.54
N LYS A 73 -0.34 -3.49 31.22
CA LYS A 73 -0.31 -3.57 32.69
C LYS A 73 0.63 -2.56 33.37
N ASP A 74 1.59 -2.04 32.63
CA ASP A 74 2.59 -1.07 33.10
C ASP A 74 2.19 0.38 32.76
N GLY A 75 0.98 0.57 32.18
CA GLY A 75 0.42 1.86 31.81
C GLY A 75 0.93 2.43 30.46
N LYS A 76 1.74 1.69 29.71
CA LYS A 76 2.24 2.10 28.40
C LYS A 76 1.15 1.97 27.34
N ILE A 77 1.00 2.98 26.48
CA ILE A 77 0.09 2.92 25.34
C ILE A 77 0.62 1.88 24.32
N ILE A 78 -0.19 0.84 24.08
CA ILE A 78 0.12 -0.23 23.12
C ILE A 78 -0.72 -0.16 21.85
N SER A 79 -1.80 0.62 21.86
CA SER A 79 -2.57 0.95 20.66
C SER A 79 -3.37 2.24 20.89
N TYR A 80 -3.71 2.95 19.80
CA TYR A 80 -4.54 4.15 19.89
C TYR A 80 -5.36 4.39 18.61
N LEU A 81 -6.46 5.14 18.78
CA LEU A 81 -7.24 5.77 17.71
C LEU A 81 -7.36 7.25 18.02
N GLN A 82 -7.01 8.12 17.08
CA GLN A 82 -7.11 9.57 17.27
C GLN A 82 -8.57 10.00 17.39
N GLY A 83 -8.85 10.87 18.36
CA GLY A 83 -10.18 11.36 18.69
C GLY A 83 -11.06 10.33 19.41
N GLU A 84 -12.24 10.79 19.84
CA GLU A 84 -13.28 9.91 20.36
C GLU A 84 -14.05 9.26 19.20
N LYS A 85 -13.96 7.95 19.05
CA LYS A 85 -14.58 7.20 17.95
C LYS A 85 -15.31 5.96 18.45
N HIS A 86 -16.56 5.84 18.06
CA HIS A 86 -17.32 4.62 18.25
C HIS A 86 -17.32 3.81 16.95
N ILE A 87 -16.70 2.64 17.00
CA ILE A 87 -16.64 1.73 15.84
C ILE A 87 -17.88 0.84 15.85
N ASN A 88 -18.65 0.90 14.78
CA ASN A 88 -19.69 -0.09 14.51
C ASN A 88 -19.06 -1.27 13.78
N GLU A 89 -18.80 -2.36 14.51
CA GLU A 89 -18.07 -3.52 14.00
C GLU A 89 -18.81 -4.24 12.87
N GLU A 90 -20.14 -4.36 12.96
CA GLU A 90 -20.95 -5.00 11.92
C GLU A 90 -20.91 -4.18 10.63
N LEU A 91 -21.02 -2.86 10.75
CA LEU A 91 -20.92 -1.96 9.60
C LEU A 91 -19.49 -1.93 9.04
N LEU A 92 -18.47 -1.94 9.88
CA LEU A 92 -17.07 -2.04 9.47
C LEU A 92 -16.82 -3.29 8.64
N GLN A 93 -17.27 -4.44 9.12
CA GLN A 93 -17.14 -5.71 8.41
C GLN A 93 -17.95 -5.71 7.11
N TYR A 94 -19.18 -5.18 7.15
CA TYR A 94 -20.02 -5.04 5.94
C TYR A 94 -19.34 -4.17 4.88
N GLN A 95 -18.81 -3.00 5.24
CA GLN A 95 -18.09 -2.11 4.31
C GLN A 95 -16.86 -2.79 3.73
N HIS A 96 -16.11 -3.53 4.53
CA HIS A 96 -14.97 -4.30 4.05
C HIS A 96 -15.38 -5.44 3.10
N ASP A 97 -16.51 -6.12 3.38
CA ASP A 97 -17.07 -7.14 2.50
C ASP A 97 -17.55 -6.54 1.16
N GLN A 98 -18.08 -5.30 1.16
CA GLN A 98 -18.42 -4.57 -0.07
C GLN A 98 -17.17 -4.19 -0.87
N LEU A 99 -16.08 -3.76 -0.20
CA LEU A 99 -14.79 -3.50 -0.85
C LEU A 99 -14.28 -4.76 -1.56
N ARG A 100 -14.30 -5.92 -0.87
CA ARG A 100 -13.93 -7.22 -1.46
C ARG A 100 -14.76 -7.53 -2.70
N LYS A 101 -16.09 -7.52 -2.58
CA LYS A 101 -17.00 -7.83 -3.68
C LYS A 101 -16.80 -6.92 -4.88
N THR A 102 -16.53 -5.65 -4.63
CA THR A 102 -16.27 -4.68 -5.70
C THR A 102 -14.97 -5.01 -6.42
N LEU A 103 -13.89 -5.33 -5.70
CA LEU A 103 -12.63 -5.74 -6.32
C LEU A 103 -12.79 -7.01 -7.17
N GLU A 104 -13.52 -8.00 -6.66
CA GLU A 104 -13.84 -9.25 -7.38
C GLU A 104 -14.69 -8.97 -8.63
N LEU A 105 -15.69 -8.08 -8.55
CA LEU A 105 -16.51 -7.65 -9.68
C LEU A 105 -15.67 -7.02 -10.81
N TYR A 106 -14.63 -6.28 -10.43
CA TYR A 106 -13.68 -5.69 -11.39
C TYR A 106 -12.52 -6.61 -11.76
N GLY A 107 -12.64 -7.91 -11.49
CA GLY A 107 -11.77 -8.97 -12.00
C GLY A 107 -10.52 -9.26 -11.16
N ALA A 108 -10.41 -8.73 -9.95
CA ALA A 108 -9.32 -9.04 -9.05
C ALA A 108 -9.59 -10.36 -8.29
N GLU A 109 -8.59 -11.24 -8.23
CA GLU A 109 -8.56 -12.32 -7.25
C GLU A 109 -8.21 -11.71 -5.88
N VAL A 110 -9.10 -11.88 -4.91
CA VAL A 110 -8.87 -11.38 -3.55
C VAL A 110 -8.34 -12.49 -2.67
N VAL A 111 -7.19 -12.27 -2.05
CA VAL A 111 -6.56 -13.16 -1.08
C VAL A 111 -6.51 -12.48 0.29
N ASP A 112 -6.50 -13.29 1.35
CA ASP A 112 -6.54 -12.78 2.71
C ASP A 112 -5.16 -12.86 3.39
N VAL A 113 -4.92 -11.91 4.31
CA VAL A 113 -3.81 -12.02 5.26
C VAL A 113 -4.01 -13.28 6.10
N ASP A 114 -2.99 -14.08 6.19
CA ASP A 114 -2.93 -15.24 7.07
C ASP A 114 -2.17 -14.93 8.35
N PHE A 115 -2.38 -15.71 9.39
CA PHE A 115 -1.66 -15.57 10.67
C PHE A 115 -1.87 -14.21 11.38
N ALA A 116 -2.98 -13.51 11.12
CA ALA A 116 -3.30 -12.26 11.83
C ALA A 116 -3.34 -12.49 13.35
N SER A 117 -2.80 -11.53 14.10
CA SER A 117 -2.78 -11.54 15.56
C SER A 117 -3.85 -10.61 16.12
N PRO A 118 -4.49 -10.94 17.25
CA PRO A 118 -5.40 -10.01 17.92
C PRO A 118 -4.72 -8.70 18.33
N LEU A 119 -3.39 -8.66 18.43
CA LEU A 119 -2.64 -7.44 18.74
C LEU A 119 -2.51 -6.48 17.56
N HIS A 120 -2.76 -6.92 16.33
CA HIS A 120 -2.58 -6.15 15.12
C HIS A 120 -3.82 -5.31 14.78
N THR A 121 -4.16 -4.34 15.64
CA THR A 121 -5.37 -3.51 15.55
C THR A 121 -5.45 -2.65 14.28
N LYS A 122 -4.38 -2.58 13.48
CA LYS A 122 -4.31 -1.84 12.22
C LYS A 122 -4.11 -2.73 10.99
N MET A 123 -4.24 -4.06 11.13
CA MET A 123 -4.00 -5.01 10.02
C MET A 123 -4.97 -4.82 8.85
N VAL A 124 -6.13 -4.21 9.06
CA VAL A 124 -7.03 -3.81 7.97
C VAL A 124 -6.29 -2.98 6.89
N TYR A 125 -5.23 -2.29 7.26
CA TYR A 125 -4.39 -1.51 6.34
C TYR A 125 -3.25 -2.36 5.79
N THR A 126 -3.60 -3.30 4.94
CA THR A 126 -2.66 -4.23 4.30
C THR A 126 -1.65 -3.55 3.39
N ARG A 127 -1.93 -2.33 2.92
CA ARG A 127 -1.00 -1.55 2.11
C ARG A 127 0.37 -1.42 2.74
N ASP A 128 0.42 -1.30 4.06
CA ASP A 128 1.63 -0.92 4.77
C ASP A 128 2.60 -2.07 5.00
N ILE A 129 2.15 -3.33 4.85
CA ILE A 129 2.97 -4.51 5.19
C ILE A 129 3.97 -4.92 4.11
N GLY A 130 3.92 -4.30 2.91
CA GLY A 130 4.81 -4.65 1.81
C GLY A 130 4.86 -3.59 0.72
N LEU A 131 6.02 -3.48 0.05
CA LEU A 131 6.17 -2.73 -1.18
C LEU A 131 6.17 -3.72 -2.33
N VAL A 132 5.11 -3.70 -3.14
CA VAL A 132 5.03 -4.58 -4.30
C VAL A 132 5.71 -3.89 -5.48
N VAL A 133 6.75 -4.53 -5.96
CA VAL A 133 7.60 -4.07 -7.09
C VAL A 133 7.64 -5.16 -8.15
N PRO A 134 8.22 -4.93 -9.33
CA PRO A 134 8.36 -6.02 -10.29
C PRO A 134 8.99 -7.25 -9.66
N SER A 135 8.40 -8.41 -9.94
CA SER A 135 8.88 -9.74 -9.54
C SER A 135 8.73 -10.12 -8.06
N GLY A 136 8.06 -9.31 -7.24
CA GLY A 136 7.82 -9.71 -5.86
C GLY A 136 7.54 -8.56 -4.90
N VAL A 137 7.85 -8.80 -3.64
CA VAL A 137 7.59 -7.88 -2.53
C VAL A 137 8.84 -7.60 -1.72
N ILE A 138 8.99 -6.35 -1.28
CA ILE A 138 9.94 -5.94 -0.25
C ILE A 138 9.16 -5.82 1.05
N LEU A 139 9.57 -6.55 2.09
CA LEU A 139 8.95 -6.46 3.41
C LEU A 139 9.28 -5.12 4.07
N THR A 140 8.25 -4.50 4.60
CA THR A 140 8.35 -3.24 5.33
C THR A 140 8.83 -3.45 6.76
N ARG A 141 9.12 -2.36 7.47
CA ARG A 141 9.37 -2.33 8.90
C ARG A 141 8.68 -1.11 9.48
N PHE A 142 7.85 -1.33 10.49
CA PHE A 142 7.00 -0.29 11.06
C PHE A 142 7.74 0.63 12.04
N ALA A 143 7.45 1.92 11.96
CA ALA A 143 7.93 2.92 12.90
C ALA A 143 7.20 2.86 14.25
N LEU A 144 5.90 2.52 14.24
CA LEU A 144 5.08 2.48 15.45
C LEU A 144 5.17 1.14 16.18
N ALA A 145 5.39 1.21 17.49
CA ALA A 145 5.40 0.03 18.36
C ALA A 145 4.09 -0.77 18.30
N MET A 146 2.94 -0.12 18.13
CA MET A 146 1.64 -0.77 18.03
C MET A 146 1.45 -1.64 16.78
N ARG A 147 2.30 -1.44 15.76
CA ARG A 147 2.29 -2.23 14.52
C ARG A 147 3.44 -3.23 14.44
N GLN A 148 4.35 -3.22 15.39
CA GLN A 148 5.45 -4.19 15.43
C GLN A 148 4.91 -5.61 15.53
N GLY A 149 5.43 -6.50 14.67
CA GLY A 149 4.98 -7.88 14.54
C GLY A 149 4.04 -8.09 13.35
N GLU A 150 3.46 -7.04 12.74
CA GLU A 150 2.78 -7.15 11.46
C GLU A 150 3.75 -7.63 10.36
N GLU A 151 5.04 -7.31 10.47
CA GLU A 151 6.10 -7.81 9.58
C GLU A 151 6.19 -9.34 9.57
N LYS A 152 6.04 -9.97 10.74
CA LYS A 152 6.02 -11.44 10.86
C LYS A 152 4.81 -12.03 10.13
N THR A 153 3.65 -11.42 10.34
CA THR A 153 2.39 -11.82 9.66
C THR A 153 2.52 -11.64 8.15
N ALA A 154 3.10 -10.53 7.68
CA ALA A 154 3.37 -10.27 6.28
C ALA A 154 4.30 -11.34 5.68
N TYR A 155 5.42 -11.63 6.34
CA TYR A 155 6.37 -12.65 5.90
C TYR A 155 5.68 -14.02 5.73
N GLN A 156 4.92 -14.46 6.75
CA GLN A 156 4.23 -15.75 6.73
C GLN A 156 3.17 -15.80 5.63
N THR A 157 2.41 -14.71 5.44
CA THR A 157 1.37 -14.60 4.40
C THR A 157 1.99 -14.68 3.01
N PHE A 158 3.02 -13.87 2.72
CA PHE A 158 3.66 -13.85 1.42
C PHE A 158 4.35 -15.17 1.09
N ALA A 159 5.03 -15.79 2.06
CA ALA A 159 5.64 -17.09 1.88
C ALA A 159 4.60 -18.19 1.56
N LYS A 160 3.46 -18.17 2.28
CA LYS A 160 2.36 -19.12 2.02
C LYS A 160 1.73 -18.93 0.64
N LEU A 161 1.60 -17.68 0.18
CA LEU A 161 1.09 -17.36 -1.17
C LEU A 161 2.10 -17.71 -2.29
N GLY A 162 3.36 -17.97 -1.94
CA GLY A 162 4.42 -18.27 -2.92
C GLY A 162 4.98 -17.01 -3.59
N ILE A 163 4.80 -15.83 -3.01
CA ILE A 163 5.33 -14.58 -3.57
C ILE A 163 6.83 -14.50 -3.29
N PRO A 164 7.67 -14.16 -4.28
CA PRO A 164 9.08 -13.88 -4.04
C PRO A 164 9.27 -12.72 -3.06
N ILE A 165 9.89 -12.98 -1.91
CA ILE A 165 10.31 -11.93 -0.98
C ILE A 165 11.71 -11.50 -1.39
N LEU A 166 11.81 -10.32 -2.03
CA LEU A 166 13.06 -9.84 -2.62
C LEU A 166 14.04 -9.32 -1.57
N ALA A 167 13.51 -8.68 -0.53
CA ALA A 167 14.28 -8.13 0.57
C ALA A 167 13.36 -7.79 1.76
N SER A 168 13.96 -7.38 2.88
CA SER A 168 13.25 -6.77 4.00
C SER A 168 14.03 -5.55 4.53
N ILE A 169 13.32 -4.52 4.98
CA ILE A 169 13.92 -3.36 5.64
C ILE A 169 14.42 -3.78 7.02
N GLN A 170 15.65 -3.41 7.34
CA GLN A 170 16.39 -3.91 8.51
C GLN A 170 16.96 -2.76 9.36
N GLY A 171 17.51 -3.12 10.53
CA GLY A 171 18.25 -2.21 11.41
C GLY A 171 17.38 -1.03 11.87
N ASP A 172 17.88 0.18 11.69
CA ASP A 172 17.19 1.42 12.06
C ASP A 172 16.26 1.98 10.96
N GLY A 173 16.14 1.29 9.82
CA GLY A 173 15.26 1.68 8.73
C GLY A 173 13.79 1.45 9.08
N PHE A 174 12.92 2.42 8.72
CA PHE A 174 11.47 2.28 8.72
C PHE A 174 10.93 2.62 7.35
N ILE A 175 10.00 1.81 6.87
CA ILE A 175 9.17 2.08 5.68
C ILE A 175 7.81 1.45 5.90
N GLU A 176 6.75 2.20 5.58
CA GLU A 176 5.37 1.72 5.48
C GLU A 176 4.87 1.91 4.04
N GLY A 177 4.15 0.92 3.52
CA GLY A 177 3.81 0.85 2.09
C GLY A 177 2.88 1.93 1.57
N GLY A 178 2.10 2.58 2.43
CA GLY A 178 1.28 3.74 2.05
C GLY A 178 2.09 4.95 1.57
N SER A 179 3.39 4.99 1.88
CA SER A 179 4.29 6.03 1.39
C SER A 179 4.94 5.72 0.04
N PHE A 180 4.71 4.53 -0.54
CA PHE A 180 5.39 4.08 -1.75
C PHE A 180 4.44 3.98 -2.94
N ALA A 181 4.92 4.40 -4.12
CA ALA A 181 4.22 4.23 -5.39
C ALA A 181 5.20 3.96 -6.54
N MET A 182 4.83 3.05 -7.45
CA MET A 182 5.46 2.94 -8.77
C MET A 182 4.81 3.95 -9.71
N LEU A 183 5.59 4.92 -10.20
CA LEU A 183 5.12 5.90 -11.17
C LEU A 183 5.06 5.28 -12.58
N ASP A 184 6.08 4.51 -12.88
CA ASP A 184 6.21 3.68 -14.07
C ASP A 184 7.19 2.52 -13.78
N SER A 185 7.49 1.68 -14.77
CA SER A 185 8.36 0.51 -14.61
C SER A 185 9.82 0.83 -14.25
N LYS A 186 10.23 2.10 -14.27
CA LYS A 186 11.60 2.57 -14.03
C LYS A 186 11.70 3.61 -12.92
N THR A 187 10.58 4.10 -12.43
CA THR A 187 10.55 5.18 -11.44
C THR A 187 9.59 4.86 -10.31
N ALA A 188 10.10 4.85 -9.10
CA ALA A 188 9.33 4.77 -7.87
C ALA A 188 9.37 6.10 -7.12
N ILE A 189 8.37 6.32 -6.27
CA ILE A 189 8.30 7.45 -5.36
C ILE A 189 8.18 6.93 -3.94
N ILE A 190 8.84 7.60 -2.99
CA ILE A 190 8.68 7.34 -1.56
C ILE A 190 8.48 8.65 -0.79
N GLY A 191 7.45 8.68 0.05
CA GLY A 191 7.20 9.79 0.96
C GLY A 191 8.03 9.65 2.23
N ARG A 192 8.94 10.61 2.52
CA ARG A 192 9.65 10.66 3.80
C ARG A 192 8.78 11.31 4.86
N SER A 193 8.58 10.64 5.99
CA SER A 193 7.69 11.07 7.08
C SER A 193 8.13 10.49 8.42
N VAL A 194 7.29 10.63 9.45
CA VAL A 194 7.49 9.93 10.74
C VAL A 194 7.38 8.40 10.61
N ARG A 195 6.89 7.89 9.47
CA ARG A 195 6.74 6.45 9.17
C ARG A 195 7.80 5.93 8.21
N VAL A 196 8.59 6.82 7.61
CA VAL A 196 9.62 6.50 6.64
C VAL A 196 10.84 7.36 6.90
N ASN A 197 11.91 6.76 7.38
CA ASN A 197 13.14 7.48 7.69
C ASN A 197 14.22 7.31 6.61
N GLN A 198 15.29 8.10 6.73
CA GLN A 198 16.39 8.09 5.76
C GLN A 198 17.07 6.71 5.66
N ALA A 199 17.28 6.02 6.79
CA ALA A 199 17.90 4.69 6.80
C ALA A 199 17.07 3.65 6.02
N GLY A 200 15.73 3.73 6.09
CA GLY A 200 14.85 2.91 5.27
C GLY A 200 14.92 3.27 3.79
N ILE A 201 14.91 4.57 3.47
CA ILE A 201 15.03 5.08 2.09
C ILE A 201 16.33 4.62 1.44
N ASP A 202 17.46 4.67 2.15
CA ASP A 202 18.77 4.28 1.62
C ASP A 202 18.81 2.79 1.29
N GLN A 203 18.21 1.94 2.13
CA GLN A 203 18.05 0.51 1.85
C GLN A 203 17.14 0.29 0.63
N LEU A 204 15.99 0.94 0.59
CA LEU A 204 15.05 0.83 -0.54
C LEU A 204 15.72 1.22 -1.87
N ARG A 205 16.49 2.30 -1.88
CA ARG A 205 17.23 2.74 -3.07
C ARG A 205 18.18 1.66 -3.59
N GLN A 206 18.90 0.99 -2.70
CA GLN A 206 19.82 -0.11 -3.05
C GLN A 206 19.05 -1.31 -3.62
N ILE A 207 17.92 -1.66 -3.01
CA ILE A 207 17.10 -2.79 -3.47
C ILE A 207 16.50 -2.50 -4.85
N LEU A 208 15.95 -1.31 -5.06
CA LEU A 208 15.37 -0.91 -6.36
C LEU A 208 16.42 -0.82 -7.47
N ALA A 209 17.66 -0.47 -7.13
CA ALA A 209 18.77 -0.42 -8.09
C ALA A 209 19.06 -1.79 -8.73
N TRP A 210 18.74 -2.92 -8.05
CA TRP A 210 18.88 -4.27 -8.65
C TRP A 210 18.02 -4.45 -9.89
N GLN A 211 16.94 -3.68 -10.01
CA GLN A 211 16.01 -3.69 -11.14
C GLN A 211 16.12 -2.44 -12.02
N ASN A 212 17.13 -1.59 -11.79
CA ASN A 212 17.30 -0.30 -12.47
C ASN A 212 16.07 0.61 -12.31
N ILE A 213 15.51 0.66 -11.10
CA ILE A 213 14.39 1.54 -10.73
C ILE A 213 14.94 2.72 -9.93
N ASP A 214 14.69 3.93 -10.45
CA ASP A 214 15.04 5.18 -9.77
C ASP A 214 14.05 5.50 -8.66
N LEU A 215 14.53 6.13 -7.59
CA LEU A 215 13.69 6.50 -6.44
C LEU A 215 13.65 8.00 -6.22
N ILE A 216 12.47 8.59 -6.41
CA ILE A 216 12.15 9.98 -6.05
C ILE A 216 11.73 10.01 -4.58
N VAL A 217 12.35 10.88 -3.79
CA VAL A 217 12.02 11.06 -2.36
C VAL A 217 11.27 12.38 -2.19
N VAL A 218 10.08 12.32 -1.60
CA VAL A 218 9.22 13.49 -1.35
C VAL A 218 8.99 13.64 0.14
N ASP A 219 9.18 14.84 0.69
CA ASP A 219 8.84 15.12 2.07
C ASP A 219 7.32 15.23 2.25
N VAL A 220 6.80 14.45 3.18
CA VAL A 220 5.40 14.46 3.61
C VAL A 220 5.25 15.45 4.76
N PRO A 221 4.25 16.36 4.75
CA PRO A 221 4.04 17.32 5.83
C PRO A 221 3.69 16.61 7.15
N ASN A 222 3.93 17.28 8.26
CA ASN A 222 3.80 16.70 9.61
C ASN A 222 2.39 16.32 10.03
N ASP A 223 1.37 16.79 9.33
CA ASP A 223 -0.05 16.46 9.54
C ASP A 223 -0.53 15.27 8.66
N ARG A 224 0.37 14.67 7.91
CA ARG A 224 0.16 13.46 7.12
C ARG A 224 1.25 12.42 7.46
N ILE A 225 0.94 11.16 7.29
CA ILE A 225 1.88 10.08 7.60
C ILE A 225 2.37 9.34 6.36
N HIS A 226 1.52 9.26 5.31
CA HIS A 226 1.80 8.52 4.10
C HIS A 226 1.57 9.36 2.84
N LEU A 227 2.24 9.00 1.76
CA LEU A 227 2.11 9.68 0.46
C LEU A 227 0.72 9.46 -0.16
N ASP A 228 0.13 8.29 0.02
CA ASP A 228 -1.17 7.91 -0.56
C ASP A 228 -2.37 8.68 0.03
N GLU A 229 -2.13 9.48 1.06
CA GLU A 229 -3.12 10.44 1.55
C GLU A 229 -3.24 11.69 0.64
N MET A 230 -2.23 11.93 -0.21
CA MET A 230 -2.08 13.17 -0.98
C MET A 230 -1.76 12.95 -2.46
N PHE A 231 -1.37 11.75 -2.85
CA PHE A 231 -0.94 11.41 -4.21
C PHE A 231 -1.30 9.97 -4.53
N VAL A 232 -2.07 9.77 -5.60
CA VAL A 232 -2.36 8.45 -6.17
C VAL A 232 -2.44 8.56 -7.69
N MET A 233 -1.82 7.64 -8.41
CA MET A 233 -2.02 7.49 -9.84
C MET A 233 -3.42 6.94 -10.12
N VAL A 234 -4.14 7.54 -11.07
CA VAL A 234 -5.52 7.18 -11.44
C VAL A 234 -5.67 6.71 -12.88
N ASP A 235 -4.73 7.08 -13.75
CA ASP A 235 -4.68 6.66 -15.15
C ASP A 235 -3.26 6.81 -15.71
N TYR A 236 -3.03 6.41 -16.96
CA TYR A 236 -1.80 6.69 -17.68
C TYR A 236 -1.48 8.18 -17.59
N LYS A 237 -0.32 8.50 -17.03
CA LYS A 237 0.12 9.88 -16.87
C LYS A 237 -0.92 10.82 -16.23
N THR A 238 -1.80 10.29 -15.37
CA THR A 238 -2.76 11.10 -14.62
C THR A 238 -2.72 10.73 -13.14
N ALA A 239 -2.58 11.73 -12.28
CA ALA A 239 -2.58 11.56 -10.84
C ALA A 239 -3.65 12.44 -10.18
N LEU A 240 -4.30 11.91 -9.14
CA LEU A 240 -5.10 12.66 -8.19
C LEU A 240 -4.19 13.13 -7.06
N ILE A 241 -4.22 14.42 -6.75
CA ILE A 241 -3.36 15.03 -5.73
C ILE A 241 -4.11 15.98 -4.79
N GLU A 242 -3.63 16.09 -3.56
CA GLU A 242 -3.97 17.18 -2.64
C GLU A 242 -2.88 18.28 -2.78
N PRO A 243 -3.12 19.35 -3.55
CA PRO A 243 -2.04 20.25 -4.02
C PRO A 243 -1.38 21.04 -2.89
N GLY A 244 -2.12 21.38 -1.85
CA GLY A 244 -1.62 22.16 -0.71
C GLY A 244 -0.69 21.39 0.23
N ARG A 245 -0.53 20.06 0.02
CA ARG A 245 0.27 19.18 0.88
C ARG A 245 1.54 18.66 0.20
N LEU A 246 1.71 18.90 -1.10
CA LEU A 246 2.87 18.42 -1.85
C LEU A 246 3.83 19.57 -2.16
N PRO A 247 5.16 19.36 -2.07
CA PRO A 247 6.14 20.38 -2.39
C PRO A 247 6.04 20.83 -3.87
N TYR A 248 6.22 22.14 -4.10
CA TYR A 248 6.12 22.71 -5.45
C TYR A 248 7.06 22.04 -6.47
N TRP A 249 8.29 21.71 -6.06
CA TRP A 249 9.25 21.03 -6.94
C TRP A 249 8.73 19.67 -7.40
N PHE A 250 8.02 18.92 -6.52
CA PHE A 250 7.48 17.63 -6.88
C PHE A 250 6.35 17.75 -7.92
N LEU A 251 5.46 18.74 -7.75
CA LEU A 251 4.41 19.01 -8.75
C LEU A 251 5.03 19.38 -10.12
N THR A 252 6.14 20.12 -10.11
CA THR A 252 6.89 20.47 -11.31
C THR A 252 7.53 19.23 -11.94
N GLU A 253 8.13 18.36 -11.13
CA GLU A 253 8.70 17.09 -11.58
C GLU A 253 7.65 16.21 -12.25
N LEU A 254 6.48 16.04 -11.62
CA LEU A 254 5.38 15.25 -12.19
C LEU A 254 4.94 15.82 -13.55
N ARG A 255 4.78 17.15 -13.65
CA ARG A 255 4.42 17.80 -14.93
C ARG A 255 5.50 17.66 -15.99
N SER A 256 6.79 17.76 -15.61
CA SER A 256 7.90 17.58 -16.56
C SER A 256 7.95 16.17 -17.15
N ARG A 257 7.46 15.18 -16.41
CA ARG A 257 7.26 13.80 -16.88
C ARG A 257 5.99 13.62 -17.71
N GLY A 258 5.23 14.69 -17.94
CA GLY A 258 4.01 14.68 -18.73
C GLY A 258 2.78 14.20 -17.96
N LEU A 259 2.80 14.23 -16.61
CA LEU A 259 1.62 13.88 -15.82
C LEU A 259 0.61 15.03 -15.80
N LYS A 260 -0.65 14.68 -16.03
CA LYS A 260 -1.81 15.50 -15.74
C LYS A 260 -2.15 15.38 -14.26
N LEU A 261 -2.36 16.49 -13.60
CA LEU A 261 -2.69 16.53 -12.18
C LEU A 261 -4.15 16.94 -12.00
N ILE A 262 -4.94 16.07 -11.42
CA ILE A 262 -6.32 16.36 -10.98
C ILE A 262 -6.24 16.69 -9.48
N TYR A 263 -6.99 17.67 -9.04
CA TYR A 263 -6.93 18.15 -7.68
C TYR A 263 -8.12 17.66 -6.87
N THR A 264 -7.86 17.24 -5.64
CA THR A 264 -8.94 17.00 -4.66
C THR A 264 -9.61 18.34 -4.33
N ASP A 265 -10.90 18.29 -4.04
CA ASP A 265 -11.64 19.46 -3.60
C ASP A 265 -11.56 19.59 -2.07
N PRO A 266 -11.22 20.79 -1.52
CA PRO A 266 -11.08 20.98 -0.09
C PRO A 266 -12.40 20.94 0.69
N SER A 267 -13.56 20.93 0.01
CA SER A 267 -14.87 20.75 0.66
C SER A 267 -15.23 19.28 0.88
N ASP A 268 -14.53 18.38 0.22
CA ASP A 268 -14.67 16.93 0.44
C ASP A 268 -13.95 16.51 1.75
N PRO A 269 -14.25 15.32 2.27
CA PRO A 269 -13.58 14.80 3.45
C PRO A 269 -12.06 14.73 3.30
N GLU A 270 -11.34 14.84 4.43
CA GLU A 270 -9.90 14.66 4.42
C GLU A 270 -9.48 13.30 3.86
N ARG A 271 -8.31 13.25 3.22
CA ARG A 271 -7.69 12.04 2.65
C ARG A 271 -8.48 11.41 1.52
N VAL A 272 -9.27 12.20 0.80
CA VAL A 272 -10.06 11.73 -0.34
C VAL A 272 -9.17 11.16 -1.46
N ALA A 273 -7.91 11.59 -1.54
CA ALA A 273 -6.91 11.03 -2.44
C ALA A 273 -6.56 9.56 -2.14
N ASN A 274 -6.92 9.04 -0.95
CA ASN A 274 -6.73 7.62 -0.59
C ASN A 274 -7.74 6.71 -1.32
N CYS A 275 -7.76 6.80 -2.63
CA CYS A 275 -8.56 6.03 -3.57
C CYS A 275 -7.71 4.97 -4.27
N LEU A 276 -8.29 4.07 -5.05
CA LEU A 276 -7.59 2.96 -5.69
C LEU A 276 -7.95 2.84 -7.17
N ALA A 277 -6.98 2.98 -8.06
CA ALA A 277 -7.15 2.60 -9.45
C ALA A 277 -7.26 1.06 -9.55
N VAL A 278 -8.41 0.55 -10.01
CA VAL A 278 -8.63 -0.88 -10.27
C VAL A 278 -8.15 -1.28 -11.66
N SER A 279 -8.21 -0.34 -12.59
CA SER A 279 -7.60 -0.40 -13.93
C SER A 279 -7.33 1.04 -14.39
N PRO A 280 -6.59 1.24 -15.50
CA PRO A 280 -6.34 2.59 -16.01
C PRO A 280 -7.65 3.35 -16.22
N GLY A 281 -7.73 4.57 -15.69
CA GLY A 281 -8.90 5.43 -15.82
C GLY A 281 -10.14 4.98 -15.05
N LYS A 282 -10.03 4.01 -14.13
CA LYS A 282 -11.16 3.50 -13.33
C LYS A 282 -10.78 3.40 -11.86
N VAL A 283 -11.48 4.14 -10.99
CA VAL A 283 -11.05 4.40 -9.62
C VAL A 283 -12.14 4.11 -8.60
N LEU A 284 -11.83 3.27 -7.60
CA LEU A 284 -12.60 3.16 -6.36
C LEU A 284 -12.33 4.38 -5.49
N ILE A 285 -13.39 5.09 -5.08
CA ILE A 285 -13.29 6.30 -4.26
C ILE A 285 -14.40 6.32 -3.20
N ALA A 286 -14.15 6.99 -2.08
CA ALA A 286 -15.14 7.12 -1.02
C ALA A 286 -16.41 7.84 -1.52
N VAL A 287 -17.59 7.31 -1.19
CA VAL A 287 -18.89 7.77 -1.71
C VAL A 287 -19.20 9.24 -1.37
N ASP A 288 -18.62 9.77 -0.29
CA ASP A 288 -18.79 11.15 0.17
C ASP A 288 -17.79 12.16 -0.43
N ALA A 289 -16.95 11.73 -1.37
CA ALA A 289 -16.00 12.56 -2.10
C ALA A 289 -16.65 13.25 -3.33
N HIS A 290 -17.77 13.94 -3.14
CA HIS A 290 -18.65 14.37 -4.22
C HIS A 290 -17.97 15.27 -5.26
N ARG A 291 -17.25 16.30 -4.81
CA ARG A 291 -16.62 17.27 -5.72
C ARG A 291 -15.39 16.71 -6.42
N THR A 292 -14.63 15.91 -5.71
CA THR A 292 -13.47 15.21 -6.31
C THR A 292 -13.94 14.19 -7.35
N MET A 293 -15.06 13.48 -7.11
CA MET A 293 -15.66 12.58 -8.12
C MET A 293 -16.09 13.34 -9.36
N GLU A 294 -16.76 14.49 -9.22
CA GLU A 294 -17.13 15.36 -10.36
C GLU A 294 -15.88 15.74 -11.17
N SER A 295 -14.83 16.19 -10.48
CA SER A 295 -13.56 16.55 -11.13
C SER A 295 -12.91 15.36 -11.85
N LEU A 296 -12.94 14.17 -11.28
CA LEU A 296 -12.40 12.96 -11.92
C LEU A 296 -13.20 12.64 -13.20
N VAL A 297 -14.52 12.66 -13.13
CA VAL A 297 -15.42 12.40 -14.29
C VAL A 297 -15.19 13.43 -15.41
N ASP A 298 -15.07 14.71 -15.08
CA ASP A 298 -14.78 15.79 -16.05
C ASP A 298 -13.44 15.58 -16.78
N HIS A 299 -12.53 14.81 -16.15
CA HIS A 299 -11.23 14.45 -16.72
C HIS A 299 -11.23 13.08 -17.41
N GLY A 300 -12.41 12.44 -17.56
CA GLY A 300 -12.59 11.16 -18.24
C GLY A 300 -12.27 9.92 -17.39
N ILE A 301 -12.17 10.08 -16.08
CA ILE A 301 -11.97 8.96 -15.15
C ILE A 301 -13.32 8.37 -14.73
N GLU A 302 -13.50 7.09 -14.89
CA GLU A 302 -14.66 6.36 -14.35
C GLU A 302 -14.51 6.20 -12.84
N VAL A 303 -15.48 6.69 -12.08
CA VAL A 303 -15.48 6.60 -10.62
C VAL A 303 -16.42 5.50 -10.13
N ILE A 304 -15.98 4.74 -9.15
CA ILE A 304 -16.74 3.68 -8.49
C ILE A 304 -16.85 4.08 -7.01
N PRO A 305 -17.97 4.71 -6.62
CA PRO A 305 -18.16 5.14 -5.23
C PRO A 305 -18.37 3.94 -4.32
N ILE A 306 -17.68 3.93 -3.16
CA ILE A 306 -17.80 2.90 -2.15
C ILE A 306 -17.88 3.50 -0.75
N GLU A 307 -18.73 2.91 0.10
CA GLU A 307 -18.89 3.32 1.48
C GLU A 307 -17.74 2.77 2.35
N VAL A 308 -17.00 3.67 3.03
CA VAL A 308 -15.82 3.33 3.85
C VAL A 308 -15.75 4.15 5.15
N THR A 309 -16.88 4.67 5.61
CA THR A 309 -16.95 5.56 6.79
C THR A 309 -16.40 4.88 8.05
N GLU A 310 -16.74 3.62 8.30
CA GLU A 310 -16.22 2.88 9.45
C GLU A 310 -14.73 2.51 9.28
N ILE A 311 -14.33 2.12 8.08
CA ILE A 311 -12.91 1.87 7.78
C ILE A 311 -12.07 3.13 8.07
N ARG A 312 -12.55 4.31 7.66
CA ARG A 312 -11.84 5.58 7.91
C ARG A 312 -11.71 5.94 9.39
N LYS A 313 -12.61 5.52 10.25
CA LYS A 313 -12.49 5.73 11.69
C LYS A 313 -11.23 5.08 12.28
N LEU A 314 -10.74 4.00 11.67
CA LEU A 314 -9.49 3.35 12.08
C LEU A 314 -8.24 4.12 11.64
N GLY A 315 -8.36 5.17 10.78
CA GLY A 315 -7.29 6.10 10.43
C GLY A 315 -6.78 6.05 8.99
N GLY A 316 -7.32 5.17 8.12
CA GLY A 316 -6.94 5.04 6.71
C GLY A 316 -8.16 4.99 5.79
N GLY A 317 -7.97 4.66 4.51
CA GLY A 317 -9.03 4.60 3.50
C GLY A 317 -8.95 3.37 2.60
N ILE A 318 -9.44 3.50 1.38
CA ILE A 318 -9.51 2.40 0.39
C ILE A 318 -8.11 1.93 0.00
N HIS A 319 -7.22 2.86 -0.37
CA HIS A 319 -5.85 2.53 -0.79
C HIS A 319 -5.08 1.85 0.34
N CYS A 320 -5.16 2.39 1.56
CA CYS A 320 -4.54 1.79 2.74
C CYS A 320 -5.04 0.35 3.02
N SER A 321 -6.33 0.07 2.76
CA SER A 321 -6.94 -1.23 3.04
C SER A 321 -6.69 -2.28 1.96
N THR A 322 -5.89 -1.96 0.94
CA THR A 322 -5.66 -2.84 -0.22
C THR A 322 -4.18 -2.90 -0.58
N LEU A 323 -3.66 -4.10 -0.81
CA LEU A 323 -2.31 -4.29 -1.35
C LEU A 323 -2.38 -5.13 -2.63
N PRO A 324 -2.45 -4.50 -3.82
CA PRO A 324 -2.31 -5.22 -5.08
C PRO A 324 -0.97 -5.96 -5.14
N LEU A 325 -1.04 -7.27 -5.34
CA LEU A 325 0.11 -8.18 -5.44
C LEU A 325 0.52 -8.40 -6.88
N MET A 326 -0.44 -8.25 -7.79
CA MET A 326 -0.25 -8.38 -9.23
C MET A 326 -1.13 -7.40 -9.97
N ARG A 327 -0.55 -6.71 -10.93
CA ARG A 327 -1.24 -5.87 -11.89
C ARG A 327 -0.85 -6.24 -13.31
N GLU A 328 -1.68 -5.90 -14.26
CA GLU A 328 -1.33 -5.98 -15.68
C GLU A 328 -0.19 -5.01 -15.99
N ASP A 329 0.80 -5.49 -16.74
CA ASP A 329 1.85 -4.62 -17.28
C ASP A 329 1.26 -3.73 -18.38
N ILE A 330 1.74 -2.48 -18.45
CA ILE A 330 1.25 -1.44 -19.38
C ILE A 330 2.41 -0.72 -20.05
#